data_9afd6bc7bfbf7b3f9a7d0f972b7b7e9d
#
_entry.id   9afd6bc7bfbf7b3f9a7d0f972b7b7e9d
#
_cell.length_a   1.000
_cell.length_b   1.000
_cell.length_c   1.000
_cell.angle_alpha   90.00
_cell.angle_beta   90.00
_cell.angle_gamma   90.00
#
_symmetry.space_group_name_H-M   'P 1'
#
loop_
_entity.id
_entity.type
_entity.pdbx_description
1 polymer ?
#
loop_
_entity_poly.entity_id
_entity_poly.type
_entity_poly.pdbx_seq_one_letter_code
_entity_poly.pdbx_strand_id
1 'polypeptide(L)'
;MQIWGLSVSPDLGYSPHMSTNPPSLRPDLASARITETRRTGQPSIGMVSLGCPKALVDSERILTRLRAEGYGISPDYAGADAVIVNTCGFLDSAKAESLEAIGEALSENGKVLVTGCLGADPDYITGAHPKVLAVTGPHQYEQVLDAVHAAVPPKPDPYIDLLPASAVSLTPRHYSYLKISEGCNHKCKFCIIPDMRGRLASRPAHAVLREAEKLVAGGV
;
A
#
# COMPACT_ATOMS: atom_id res chain seq x y z
N MET A 1 -44.98 -17.57 6.06
CA MET A 1 -43.60 -17.45 5.60
C MET A 1 -43.64 -16.56 4.35
N GLN A 2 -43.57 -15.23 4.55
CA GLN A 2 -43.71 -14.23 3.49
C GLN A 2 -42.35 -13.74 3.05
N ILE A 3 -42.08 -13.94 1.75
CA ILE A 3 -40.87 -13.50 1.08
C ILE A 3 -41.14 -12.08 0.55
N TRP A 4 -40.36 -11.12 1.00
CA TRP A 4 -40.42 -9.74 0.48
C TRP A 4 -39.77 -9.68 -0.89
N GLY A 5 -40.59 -9.50 -1.94
CA GLY A 5 -40.16 -9.21 -3.29
C GLY A 5 -39.78 -7.73 -3.42
N LEU A 6 -38.52 -7.45 -3.69
CA LEU A 6 -38.09 -6.14 -4.20
C LEU A 6 -38.40 -6.07 -5.69
N SER A 7 -39.36 -5.25 -6.05
CA SER A 7 -39.69 -4.88 -7.43
C SER A 7 -38.62 -3.92 -7.93
N VAL A 8 -37.82 -4.36 -8.89
CA VAL A 8 -36.86 -3.51 -9.63
C VAL A 8 -37.60 -2.95 -10.86
N SER A 9 -37.73 -1.64 -10.92
CA SER A 9 -38.29 -0.92 -12.08
C SER A 9 -37.38 -1.06 -13.32
N PRO A 10 -37.94 -1.30 -14.53
CA PRO A 10 -37.15 -1.61 -15.72
C PRO A 10 -36.74 -0.39 -16.58
N ASP A 11 -36.60 0.81 -16.03
CA ASP A 11 -36.30 2.02 -16.80
C ASP A 11 -34.98 2.71 -16.39
N LEU A 12 -33.90 1.96 -16.41
CA LEU A 12 -32.57 2.54 -16.54
C LEU A 12 -32.01 2.13 -17.88
N GLY A 13 -32.15 3.05 -18.86
CA GLY A 13 -31.62 2.91 -20.21
C GLY A 13 -30.11 2.65 -20.22
N TYR A 14 -29.72 1.41 -20.18
CA TYR A 14 -28.36 0.97 -20.38
C TYR A 14 -28.03 0.97 -21.87
N SER A 15 -27.34 1.98 -22.33
CA SER A 15 -26.80 2.03 -23.70
C SER A 15 -25.46 1.29 -23.73
N PRO A 16 -25.31 0.19 -24.49
CA PRO A 16 -24.06 -0.56 -24.57
C PRO A 16 -23.10 0.08 -25.57
N HIS A 17 -22.53 1.25 -25.26
CA HIS A 17 -21.30 1.68 -25.89
C HIS A 17 -20.12 1.19 -25.05
N MET A 18 -19.79 -0.09 -25.22
CA MET A 18 -18.51 -0.62 -24.78
C MET A 18 -17.41 0.00 -25.61
N SER A 19 -16.74 1.00 -25.08
CA SER A 19 -15.39 1.37 -25.51
C SER A 19 -14.48 0.18 -25.20
N THR A 20 -13.87 -0.41 -26.25
CA THR A 20 -13.04 -1.62 -26.19
C THR A 20 -11.66 -1.40 -25.65
N ASN A 21 -11.37 -0.24 -25.02
CA ASN A 21 -10.15 0.00 -24.28
C ASN A 21 -10.53 0.37 -22.84
N PRO A 22 -10.16 -0.43 -21.84
CA PRO A 22 -10.17 0.07 -20.46
C PRO A 22 -9.25 1.29 -20.41
N PRO A 23 -9.68 2.39 -19.78
CA PRO A 23 -8.77 3.50 -19.53
C PRO A 23 -7.56 2.91 -18.79
N SER A 24 -6.37 3.25 -19.27
CA SER A 24 -5.13 2.87 -18.62
C SER A 24 -5.21 3.37 -17.18
N LEU A 25 -5.48 2.46 -16.25
CA LEU A 25 -5.43 2.72 -14.80
C LEU A 25 -3.97 2.82 -14.37
N ARG A 26 -3.24 3.75 -14.96
CA ARG A 26 -2.09 4.33 -14.31
C ARG A 26 -2.63 5.59 -13.62
N PRO A 27 -2.96 5.56 -12.31
CA PRO A 27 -3.06 6.82 -11.60
C PRO A 27 -1.68 7.45 -11.75
N ASP A 28 -1.67 8.65 -12.28
CA ASP A 28 -0.48 9.47 -12.34
C ASP A 28 -0.05 9.74 -10.89
N LEU A 29 0.80 8.87 -10.34
CA LEU A 29 1.34 8.96 -8.99
C LEU A 29 2.15 10.26 -8.80
N ALA A 30 2.51 10.90 -9.92
CA ALA A 30 3.16 12.20 -9.92
C ALA A 30 2.26 13.36 -9.45
N SER A 31 0.92 13.17 -9.38
CA SER A 31 0.00 14.25 -8.99
C SER A 31 -0.43 14.23 -7.52
N ALA A 32 -0.15 13.18 -6.77
CA ALA A 32 -0.31 13.18 -5.32
C ALA A 32 0.81 14.02 -4.69
N ARG A 33 0.71 15.35 -4.81
CA ARG A 33 1.65 16.28 -4.14
C ARG A 33 1.44 16.16 -2.64
N ILE A 34 2.27 15.33 -2.01
CA ILE A 34 2.50 15.41 -0.57
C ILE A 34 3.33 16.69 -0.37
N THR A 35 2.66 17.85 -0.32
CA THR A 35 3.27 19.11 0.04
C THR A 35 3.44 19.16 1.56
N GLU A 36 4.33 18.33 2.09
CA GLU A 36 4.75 18.45 3.46
C GLU A 36 6.14 19.09 3.51
N THR A 37 6.21 20.25 4.15
CA THR A 37 7.47 20.92 4.47
C THR A 37 8.30 20.00 5.37
N ARG A 38 9.34 19.39 4.81
CA ARG A 38 10.33 18.59 5.54
C ARG A 38 10.90 19.44 6.65
N ARG A 39 10.71 19.05 7.91
CA ARG A 39 11.41 19.67 9.03
C ARG A 39 12.88 19.33 8.95
N THR A 40 13.74 20.30 9.10
CA THR A 40 15.20 20.15 8.99
C THR A 40 15.68 19.06 9.96
N GLY A 41 16.27 17.98 9.43
CA GLY A 41 16.81 16.88 10.23
C GLY A 41 15.84 15.74 10.56
N GLN A 42 14.62 15.76 10.10
CA GLN A 42 13.67 14.65 10.24
C GLN A 42 14.04 13.53 9.24
N PRO A 43 14.16 12.26 9.68
CA PRO A 43 14.37 11.15 8.76
C PRO A 43 13.16 10.99 7.84
N SER A 44 13.43 10.68 6.58
CA SER A 44 12.40 10.61 5.52
C SER A 44 12.42 9.27 4.81
N ILE A 45 11.24 8.75 4.51
CA ILE A 45 11.03 7.47 3.84
C ILE A 45 10.33 7.70 2.51
N GLY A 46 10.91 7.16 1.44
CA GLY A 46 10.26 7.04 0.14
C GLY A 46 9.39 5.77 0.11
N MET A 47 8.31 5.80 -0.67
CA MET A 47 7.45 4.63 -0.86
C MET A 47 7.06 4.46 -2.31
N VAL A 48 7.29 3.25 -2.82
CA VAL A 48 6.73 2.78 -4.09
C VAL A 48 5.67 1.74 -3.80
N SER A 49 4.47 1.93 -4.31
CA SER A 49 3.39 0.97 -4.16
C SER A 49 3.00 0.41 -5.51
N LEU A 50 3.35 -0.84 -5.75
CA LEU A 50 3.04 -1.58 -6.96
C LEU A 50 1.90 -2.57 -6.71
N GLY A 51 1.07 -2.78 -7.73
CA GLY A 51 0.05 -3.82 -7.70
C GLY A 51 -1.35 -3.34 -7.42
N CYS A 52 -2.10 -4.12 -6.65
CA CYS A 52 -3.54 -3.96 -6.51
C CYS A 52 -3.95 -2.97 -5.40
N PRO A 53 -5.23 -2.55 -5.34
CA PRO A 53 -5.74 -1.70 -4.26
C PRO A 53 -5.46 -2.20 -2.83
N LYS A 54 -5.31 -3.51 -2.62
CA LYS A 54 -4.92 -4.05 -1.31
C LYS A 54 -3.49 -3.64 -0.93
N ALA A 55 -2.56 -3.71 -1.89
CA ALA A 55 -1.18 -3.27 -1.67
C ALA A 55 -1.12 -1.76 -1.37
N LEU A 56 -1.98 -0.96 -2.03
CA LEU A 56 -2.07 0.47 -1.75
C LEU A 56 -2.49 0.76 -0.31
N VAL A 57 -3.54 0.09 0.19
CA VAL A 57 -3.98 0.23 1.60
C VAL A 57 -2.88 -0.21 2.57
N ASP A 58 -2.13 -1.27 2.23
CA ASP A 58 -1.02 -1.72 3.05
C ASP A 58 0.09 -0.64 3.11
N SER A 59 0.41 -0.02 1.97
CA SER A 59 1.35 1.11 1.90
C SER A 59 0.90 2.31 2.71
N GLU A 60 -0.37 2.70 2.61
CA GLU A 60 -0.96 3.80 3.40
C GLU A 60 -0.86 3.54 4.90
N ARG A 61 -1.05 2.30 5.34
CA ARG A 61 -0.90 1.89 6.74
C ARG A 61 0.53 2.01 7.24
N ILE A 62 1.49 1.51 6.45
CA ILE A 62 2.92 1.60 6.77
C ILE A 62 3.31 3.08 6.89
N LEU A 63 2.98 3.90 5.90
CA LEU A 63 3.29 5.33 5.91
C LEU A 63 2.64 6.07 7.08
N THR A 64 1.39 5.73 7.42
CA THR A 64 0.67 6.33 8.56
C THR A 64 1.37 6.03 9.88
N ARG A 65 1.85 4.79 10.08
CA ARG A 65 2.60 4.39 11.26
C ARG A 65 3.94 5.11 11.33
N LEU A 66 4.73 5.08 10.25
CA LEU A 66 6.02 5.77 10.19
C LEU A 66 5.87 7.28 10.44
N ARG A 67 4.82 7.90 9.91
CA ARG A 67 4.54 9.31 10.17
C ARG A 67 4.21 9.58 11.64
N ALA A 68 3.43 8.71 12.28
CA ALA A 68 3.14 8.80 13.72
C ALA A 68 4.40 8.65 14.58
N GLU A 69 5.41 7.94 14.08
CA GLU A 69 6.70 7.73 14.71
C GLU A 69 7.76 8.80 14.33
N GLY A 70 7.34 9.82 13.57
CA GLY A 70 8.17 11.00 13.29
C GLY A 70 8.96 10.96 11.99
N TYR A 71 8.67 10.04 11.10
CA TYR A 71 9.28 10.05 9.78
C TYR A 71 8.57 11.02 8.83
N GLY A 72 9.35 11.76 8.04
CA GLY A 72 8.85 12.46 6.87
C GLY A 72 8.62 11.49 5.73
N ILE A 73 7.74 11.87 4.79
CA ILE A 73 7.52 11.10 3.56
C ILE A 73 8.16 11.88 2.42
N SER A 74 9.07 11.22 1.69
CA SER A 74 9.72 11.79 0.51
C SER A 74 8.99 11.38 -0.76
N PRO A 75 8.71 12.32 -1.68
CA PRO A 75 8.20 11.97 -3.00
C PRO A 75 9.27 11.38 -3.93
N ASP A 76 10.55 11.61 -3.63
CA ASP A 76 11.68 11.23 -4.46
C ASP A 76 12.54 10.17 -3.77
N TYR A 77 13.12 9.25 -4.54
CA TYR A 77 14.02 8.22 -4.03
C TYR A 77 15.32 8.81 -3.50
N ALA A 78 15.96 9.67 -4.29
CA ALA A 78 17.23 10.30 -3.94
C ALA A 78 17.15 11.18 -2.69
N GLY A 79 15.98 11.78 -2.42
CA GLY A 79 15.74 12.63 -1.25
C GLY A 79 15.35 11.88 0.03
N ALA A 80 15.09 10.58 -0.06
CA ALA A 80 14.72 9.74 1.09
C ALA A 80 15.96 9.18 1.81
N ASP A 81 15.85 8.94 3.11
CA ASP A 81 16.90 8.25 3.87
C ASP A 81 16.83 6.73 3.68
N ALA A 82 15.66 6.20 3.32
CA ALA A 82 15.45 4.84 2.80
C ALA A 82 14.19 4.78 1.95
N VAL A 83 14.07 3.77 1.10
CA VAL A 83 12.92 3.54 0.22
C VAL A 83 12.28 2.20 0.53
N ILE A 84 10.97 2.19 0.66
CA ILE A 84 10.16 0.97 0.78
C ILE A 84 9.51 0.67 -0.57
N VAL A 85 9.70 -0.52 -1.11
CA VAL A 85 9.04 -1.00 -2.32
C VAL A 85 8.00 -2.05 -1.94
N ASN A 86 6.72 -1.70 -2.03
CA ASN A 86 5.62 -2.65 -1.84
C ASN A 86 5.29 -3.32 -3.17
N THR A 87 5.61 -4.61 -3.26
CA THR A 87 5.69 -5.37 -4.50
C THR A 87 4.43 -6.18 -4.81
N CYS A 88 4.24 -6.46 -6.09
CA CYS A 88 3.24 -7.40 -6.58
C CYS A 88 3.92 -8.71 -7.02
N GLY A 89 3.35 -9.84 -6.64
CA GLY A 89 3.85 -11.18 -6.99
C GLY A 89 2.82 -12.06 -7.70
N PHE A 90 1.68 -11.48 -8.14
CA PHE A 90 0.57 -12.27 -8.66
C PHE A 90 0.75 -12.73 -10.11
N LEU A 91 1.29 -11.87 -10.97
CA LEU A 91 1.57 -12.16 -12.38
C LEU A 91 3.07 -12.07 -12.64
N ASP A 92 3.57 -12.82 -13.60
CA ASP A 92 4.99 -12.78 -13.95
C ASP A 92 5.43 -11.40 -14.46
N SER A 93 4.55 -10.71 -15.21
CA SER A 93 4.78 -9.32 -15.61
C SER A 93 4.88 -8.37 -14.41
N ALA A 94 4.05 -8.57 -13.39
CA ALA A 94 4.07 -7.75 -12.18
C ALA A 94 5.28 -8.07 -11.28
N LYS A 95 5.78 -9.31 -11.31
CA LYS A 95 7.04 -9.68 -10.66
C LYS A 95 8.22 -8.97 -11.34
N ALA A 96 8.25 -8.97 -12.69
CA ALA A 96 9.28 -8.29 -13.45
C ALA A 96 9.28 -6.78 -13.18
N GLU A 97 8.10 -6.12 -13.22
CA GLU A 97 7.93 -4.71 -12.84
C GLU A 97 8.41 -4.44 -11.40
N SER A 98 8.11 -5.35 -10.48
CA SER A 98 8.55 -5.22 -9.08
C SER A 98 10.08 -5.30 -8.95
N LEU A 99 10.74 -6.20 -9.66
CA LEU A 99 12.21 -6.28 -9.66
C LEU A 99 12.84 -5.05 -10.32
N GLU A 100 12.28 -4.56 -11.42
CA GLU A 100 12.76 -3.35 -12.08
C GLU A 100 12.69 -2.13 -11.13
N ALA A 101 11.57 -1.93 -10.46
CA ALA A 101 11.40 -0.86 -9.49
C ALA A 101 12.35 -0.97 -8.28
N ILE A 102 12.64 -2.19 -7.81
CA ILE A 102 13.65 -2.43 -6.77
C ILE A 102 15.04 -2.02 -7.28
N GLY A 103 15.38 -2.38 -8.52
CA GLY A 103 16.64 -2.02 -9.16
C GLY A 103 16.81 -0.51 -9.32
N GLU A 104 15.77 0.18 -9.75
CA GLU A 104 15.70 1.64 -9.86
C GLU A 104 15.93 2.30 -8.48
N ALA A 105 15.15 1.90 -7.48
CA ALA A 105 15.28 2.42 -6.12
C ALA A 105 16.68 2.18 -5.53
N LEU A 106 17.30 1.02 -5.78
CA LEU A 106 18.67 0.74 -5.36
C LEU A 106 19.69 1.63 -6.06
N SER A 107 19.49 1.94 -7.34
CA SER A 107 20.40 2.81 -8.09
C SER A 107 20.35 4.26 -7.65
N GLU A 108 19.17 4.76 -7.26
CA GLU A 108 18.97 6.15 -6.87
C GLU A 108 19.21 6.40 -5.39
N ASN A 109 18.86 5.47 -4.51
CA ASN A 109 18.93 5.64 -3.06
C ASN A 109 19.97 4.74 -2.38
N GLY A 110 20.03 3.48 -2.80
CA GLY A 110 20.93 2.47 -2.22
C GLY A 110 20.42 1.78 -0.95
N LYS A 111 19.46 2.35 -0.21
CA LYS A 111 18.85 1.78 1.00
C LYS A 111 17.41 1.39 0.71
N VAL A 112 17.20 0.16 0.28
CA VAL A 112 15.89 -0.34 -0.14
C VAL A 112 15.42 -1.46 0.77
N LEU A 113 14.16 -1.36 1.19
CA LEU A 113 13.40 -2.34 1.94
C LEU A 113 12.27 -2.83 1.04
N VAL A 114 12.06 -4.12 0.98
CA VAL A 114 11.00 -4.71 0.14
C VAL A 114 9.92 -5.33 1.00
N THR A 115 8.68 -5.12 0.62
CA THR A 115 7.50 -5.73 1.24
C THR A 115 6.48 -6.14 0.18
N GLY A 116 5.40 -6.72 0.60
CA GLY A 116 4.26 -7.06 -0.27
C GLY A 116 4.27 -8.50 -0.75
N CYS A 117 3.48 -8.77 -1.79
CA CYS A 117 3.20 -10.13 -2.21
C CYS A 117 4.41 -10.89 -2.74
N LEU A 118 5.33 -10.22 -3.44
CA LEU A 118 6.57 -10.84 -3.90
C LEU A 118 7.53 -11.15 -2.74
N GLY A 119 7.43 -10.38 -1.64
CA GLY A 119 8.19 -10.63 -0.42
C GLY A 119 7.87 -11.95 0.28
N ALA A 120 6.84 -12.69 -0.16
CA ALA A 120 6.59 -14.06 0.27
C ALA A 120 7.69 -15.04 -0.20
N ASP A 121 8.44 -14.66 -1.24
CA ASP A 121 9.60 -15.40 -1.75
C ASP A 121 10.87 -14.51 -1.65
N PRO A 122 11.50 -14.46 -0.47
CA PRO A 122 12.67 -13.61 -0.26
C PRO A 122 13.86 -14.00 -1.13
N ASP A 123 14.04 -15.30 -1.40
CA ASP A 123 15.17 -15.81 -2.17
C ASP A 123 15.10 -15.34 -3.62
N TYR A 124 13.91 -15.23 -4.18
CA TYR A 124 13.69 -14.70 -5.53
C TYR A 124 14.13 -13.23 -5.64
N ILE A 125 13.83 -12.42 -4.62
CA ILE A 125 14.21 -11.00 -4.59
C ILE A 125 15.72 -10.85 -4.34
N THR A 126 16.26 -11.53 -3.33
CA THR A 126 17.68 -11.42 -2.96
C THR A 126 18.60 -12.03 -4.00
N GLY A 127 18.13 -13.04 -4.73
CA GLY A 127 18.84 -13.59 -5.88
C GLY A 127 19.02 -12.59 -7.02
N ALA A 128 18.00 -11.76 -7.28
CA ALA A 128 18.07 -10.69 -8.28
C ALA A 128 18.78 -9.43 -7.75
N HIS A 129 18.51 -9.07 -6.50
CA HIS A 129 18.98 -7.83 -5.86
C HIS A 129 19.59 -8.09 -4.47
N PRO A 130 20.81 -8.57 -4.37
CA PRO A 130 21.45 -8.92 -3.09
C PRO A 130 21.75 -7.73 -2.18
N LYS A 131 21.58 -6.50 -2.67
CA LYS A 131 21.79 -5.25 -1.91
C LYS A 131 20.55 -4.76 -1.15
N VAL A 132 19.41 -5.45 -1.28
CA VAL A 132 18.21 -5.12 -0.53
C VAL A 132 18.47 -5.32 0.96
N LEU A 133 18.12 -4.33 1.79
CA LEU A 133 18.41 -4.35 3.23
C LEU A 133 17.54 -5.35 3.99
N ALA A 134 16.27 -5.44 3.62
CA ALA A 134 15.32 -6.39 4.20
C ALA A 134 14.21 -6.72 3.22
N VAL A 135 13.71 -7.95 3.31
CA VAL A 135 12.53 -8.43 2.59
C VAL A 135 11.52 -8.92 3.60
N THR A 136 10.31 -8.41 3.51
CA THR A 136 9.18 -8.79 4.36
C THR A 136 8.00 -9.23 3.50
N GLY A 137 7.25 -10.21 3.97
CA GLY A 137 6.06 -10.70 3.28
C GLY A 137 4.83 -9.79 3.45
N PRO A 138 3.70 -10.16 2.82
CA PRO A 138 2.42 -9.51 3.03
C PRO A 138 2.00 -9.67 4.51
N HIS A 139 1.34 -8.66 5.09
CA HIS A 139 0.88 -8.62 6.49
C HIS A 139 1.95 -8.48 7.58
N GLN A 140 3.21 -8.39 7.22
CA GLN A 140 4.31 -8.26 8.17
C GLN A 140 4.62 -6.79 8.48
N TYR A 141 3.60 -5.99 8.80
CA TYR A 141 3.72 -4.54 9.00
C TYR A 141 4.73 -4.16 10.09
N GLU A 142 4.70 -4.88 11.22
CA GLU A 142 5.64 -4.61 12.31
C GLU A 142 7.10 -4.89 11.87
N GLN A 143 7.32 -5.95 11.11
CA GLN A 143 8.65 -6.25 10.59
C GLN A 143 9.15 -5.22 9.58
N VAL A 144 8.24 -4.60 8.79
CA VAL A 144 8.60 -3.46 7.93
C VAL A 144 9.07 -2.28 8.79
N LEU A 145 8.34 -1.96 9.87
CA LEU A 145 8.70 -0.88 10.78
C LEU A 145 10.04 -1.16 11.47
N ASP A 146 10.23 -2.37 11.99
CA ASP A 146 11.49 -2.79 12.61
C ASP A 146 12.66 -2.68 11.63
N ALA A 147 12.46 -3.09 10.37
CA ALA A 147 13.48 -2.97 9.33
C ALA A 147 13.79 -1.50 8.99
N VAL A 148 12.78 -0.63 8.96
CA VAL A 148 12.97 0.82 8.79
C VAL A 148 13.74 1.40 9.97
N HIS A 149 13.39 1.05 11.21
CA HIS A 149 14.09 1.52 12.42
C HIS A 149 15.55 1.07 12.44
N ALA A 150 15.83 -0.14 11.96
CA ALA A 150 17.20 -0.64 11.85
C ALA A 150 18.01 0.11 10.78
N ALA A 151 17.40 0.43 9.63
CA ALA A 151 18.04 1.11 8.52
C ALA A 151 18.18 2.63 8.76
N VAL A 152 17.17 3.23 9.35
CA VAL A 152 17.03 4.66 9.61
C VAL A 152 16.39 4.86 10.99
N PRO A 153 17.16 4.88 12.07
CA PRO A 153 16.63 5.05 13.44
C PRO A 153 15.77 6.31 13.57
N PRO A 154 14.59 6.23 14.24
CA PRO A 154 13.76 7.39 14.48
C PRO A 154 14.51 8.41 15.37
N LYS A 155 14.36 9.70 15.05
CA LYS A 155 14.84 10.76 15.92
C LYS A 155 13.75 11.08 16.93
N PRO A 156 14.02 11.03 18.24
CA PRO A 156 13.04 11.41 19.24
C PRO A 156 12.66 12.89 19.06
N ASP A 157 11.39 13.13 18.80
CA ASP A 157 10.80 14.47 18.77
C ASP A 157 9.69 14.54 19.82
N PRO A 158 9.88 15.28 20.93
CA PRO A 158 8.92 15.34 22.01
C PRO A 158 7.56 15.94 21.62
N TYR A 159 7.46 16.54 20.44
CA TYR A 159 6.20 17.11 19.95
C TYR A 159 5.37 16.14 19.09
N ILE A 160 5.94 15.03 18.61
CA ILE A 160 5.23 14.08 17.72
C ILE A 160 4.14 13.33 18.46
N ASP A 161 4.38 12.99 19.73
CA ASP A 161 3.38 12.32 20.58
C ASP A 161 2.14 13.18 20.85
N LEU A 162 2.22 14.49 20.60
CA LEU A 162 1.13 15.45 20.79
C LEU A 162 0.30 15.67 19.51
N LEU A 163 0.76 15.21 18.36
CA LEU A 163 0.03 15.36 17.09
C LEU A 163 -0.84 14.14 16.84
N PRO A 164 -2.14 14.31 16.54
CA PRO A 164 -2.96 13.20 16.12
C PRO A 164 -2.36 12.59 14.85
N ALA A 165 -2.17 11.27 14.81
CA ALA A 165 -1.73 10.54 13.65
C ALA A 165 -2.77 10.72 12.53
N SER A 166 -2.53 11.66 11.62
CA SER A 166 -3.35 11.81 10.42
C SER A 166 -2.95 10.73 9.43
N ALA A 167 -3.94 9.99 8.94
CA ALA A 167 -3.71 8.97 7.94
C ALA A 167 -3.10 9.58 6.66
N VAL A 168 -2.15 8.86 6.07
CA VAL A 168 -1.62 9.20 4.75
C VAL A 168 -2.48 8.48 3.71
N SER A 169 -3.07 9.23 2.78
CA SER A 169 -3.78 8.67 1.63
C SER A 169 -2.94 8.84 0.37
N LEU A 170 -2.78 7.77 -0.38
CA LEU A 170 -2.12 7.74 -1.69
C LEU A 170 -3.12 7.86 -2.84
N THR A 171 -4.42 7.80 -2.53
CA THR A 171 -5.51 7.99 -3.50
C THR A 171 -5.84 9.47 -3.69
N PRO A 172 -6.33 9.87 -4.88
CA PRO A 172 -6.93 11.19 -5.07
C PRO A 172 -8.09 11.43 -4.11
N ARG A 173 -8.40 12.71 -3.82
CA ARG A 173 -9.41 13.08 -2.82
C ARG A 173 -10.83 12.59 -3.10
N HIS A 174 -11.16 12.27 -4.36
CA HIS A 174 -12.52 11.89 -4.75
C HIS A 174 -12.86 10.41 -4.54
N TYR A 175 -11.90 9.57 -4.12
CA TYR A 175 -12.15 8.19 -3.72
C TYR A 175 -11.08 7.68 -2.77
N SER A 176 -11.41 6.62 -2.03
CA SER A 176 -10.46 5.88 -1.21
C SER A 176 -10.84 4.41 -1.16
N TYR A 177 -9.87 3.56 -0.80
CA TYR A 177 -10.09 2.13 -0.62
C TYR A 177 -10.26 1.79 0.85
N LEU A 178 -11.34 1.08 1.16
CA LEU A 178 -11.61 0.56 2.49
C LEU A 178 -11.39 -0.96 2.52
N LYS A 179 -10.38 -1.39 3.24
CA LYS A 179 -10.03 -2.80 3.37
C LYS A 179 -10.87 -3.44 4.47
N ILE A 180 -11.82 -4.33 4.10
CA ILE A 180 -12.75 -4.98 5.04
C ILE A 180 -12.29 -6.38 5.46
N SER A 181 -11.50 -7.05 4.61
CA SER A 181 -10.99 -8.40 4.87
C SER A 181 -9.67 -8.64 4.15
N GLU A 182 -8.94 -9.66 4.59
CA GLU A 182 -7.66 -10.07 4.01
C GLU A 182 -7.63 -11.59 3.85
N GLY A 183 -6.81 -12.07 2.88
CA GLY A 183 -6.68 -13.48 2.59
C GLY A 183 -7.84 -14.08 1.80
N CYS A 184 -7.83 -15.40 1.60
CA CYS A 184 -8.88 -16.13 0.89
C CYS A 184 -8.89 -17.60 1.32
N ASN A 185 -10.10 -18.16 1.50
CA ASN A 185 -10.27 -19.59 1.84
C ASN A 185 -10.64 -20.46 0.63
N HIS A 186 -10.78 -19.86 -0.57
CA HIS A 186 -11.06 -20.62 -1.78
C HIS A 186 -9.81 -21.36 -2.27
N LYS A 187 -10.01 -22.53 -2.89
CA LYS A 187 -8.96 -23.39 -3.45
C LYS A 187 -9.02 -23.40 -4.98
N CYS A 188 -9.04 -22.25 -5.61
CA CYS A 188 -9.03 -22.15 -7.07
C CYS A 188 -7.67 -22.62 -7.60
N LYS A 189 -7.68 -23.55 -8.57
CA LYS A 189 -6.44 -24.20 -9.10
C LYS A 189 -5.41 -23.22 -9.68
N PHE A 190 -5.87 -22.08 -10.19
CA PHE A 190 -5.04 -21.05 -10.82
C PHE A 190 -4.67 -19.89 -9.88
N CYS A 191 -5.13 -19.92 -8.64
CA CYS A 191 -5.04 -18.76 -7.75
C CYS A 191 -4.04 -19.00 -6.60
N ILE A 192 -3.03 -18.15 -6.53
CA ILE A 192 -1.99 -18.18 -5.51
C ILE A 192 -2.34 -17.34 -4.26
N ILE A 193 -3.49 -16.66 -4.25
CA ILE A 193 -3.87 -15.73 -3.15
C ILE A 193 -3.82 -16.39 -1.76
N PRO A 194 -4.35 -17.61 -1.54
CA PRO A 194 -4.28 -18.26 -0.23
C PRO A 194 -2.85 -18.46 0.27
N ASP A 195 -1.93 -18.77 -0.63
CA ASP A 195 -0.53 -19.03 -0.28
C ASP A 195 0.22 -17.72 0.00
N MET A 196 -0.11 -16.64 -0.72
CA MET A 196 0.55 -15.34 -0.58
C MET A 196 -0.03 -14.50 0.56
N ARG A 197 -1.36 -14.50 0.74
CA ARG A 197 -2.06 -13.61 1.69
C ARG A 197 -2.74 -14.35 2.84
N GLY A 198 -2.57 -15.68 2.89
CA GLY A 198 -3.09 -16.52 3.97
C GLY A 198 -4.61 -16.72 3.92
N ARG A 199 -5.14 -17.25 5.03
CA ARG A 199 -6.56 -17.53 5.21
C ARG A 199 -7.35 -16.24 5.33
N LEU A 200 -8.63 -16.28 4.91
CA LEU A 200 -9.55 -15.16 5.05
C LEU A 200 -9.71 -14.74 6.51
N ALA A 201 -9.36 -13.51 6.80
CA ALA A 201 -9.62 -12.85 8.07
C ALA A 201 -10.40 -11.55 7.81
N SER A 202 -11.56 -11.42 8.46
CA SER A 202 -12.39 -10.21 8.35
C SER A 202 -12.13 -9.27 9.51
N ARG A 203 -12.13 -7.98 9.24
CA ARG A 203 -12.03 -6.95 10.28
C ARG A 203 -13.36 -6.84 11.03
N PRO A 204 -13.34 -6.47 12.32
CA PRO A 204 -14.56 -6.18 13.05
C PRO A 204 -15.35 -5.03 12.41
N ALA A 205 -16.67 -5.20 12.26
CA ALA A 205 -17.52 -4.22 11.57
C ALA A 205 -17.39 -2.80 12.15
N HIS A 206 -17.32 -2.67 13.49
CA HIS A 206 -17.17 -1.37 14.14
C HIS A 206 -15.85 -0.66 13.79
N ALA A 207 -14.77 -1.39 13.51
CA ALA A 207 -13.50 -0.81 13.09
C ALA A 207 -13.55 -0.34 11.64
N VAL A 208 -14.23 -1.10 10.78
CA VAL A 208 -14.47 -0.74 9.38
C VAL A 208 -15.33 0.51 9.27
N LEU A 209 -16.43 0.58 10.03
CA LEU A 209 -17.33 1.75 10.04
C LEU A 209 -16.62 3.02 10.52
N ARG A 210 -15.84 2.94 11.60
CA ARG A 210 -15.06 4.09 12.09
C ARG A 210 -14.05 4.60 11.06
N GLU A 211 -13.43 3.69 10.29
CA GLU A 211 -12.51 4.09 9.22
C GLU A 211 -13.26 4.75 8.06
N ALA A 212 -14.41 4.20 7.66
CA ALA A 212 -15.27 4.81 6.64
C ALA A 212 -15.73 6.23 7.04
N GLU A 213 -16.16 6.41 8.28
CA GLU A 213 -16.56 7.73 8.81
C GLU A 213 -15.42 8.74 8.75
N LYS A 214 -14.19 8.32 9.08
CA LYS A 214 -13.00 9.18 8.98
C LYS A 214 -12.67 9.56 7.54
N LEU A 215 -12.80 8.63 6.60
CA LEU A 215 -12.57 8.90 5.18
C LEU A 215 -13.58 9.92 4.65
N VAL A 216 -14.85 9.73 4.98
CA VAL A 216 -15.92 10.69 4.60
C VAL A 216 -15.68 12.06 5.25
N ALA A 217 -15.36 12.12 6.53
CA ALA A 217 -15.01 13.37 7.22
C ALA A 217 -13.76 14.04 6.64
N GLY A 218 -12.85 13.27 6.06
CA GLY A 218 -11.66 13.73 5.35
C GLY A 218 -11.92 14.28 3.95
N GLY A 219 -13.17 14.16 3.46
CA GLY A 219 -13.60 14.73 2.17
C GLY A 219 -13.53 13.74 0.98
N VAL A 220 -13.58 12.44 1.27
CA VAL A 220 -13.73 11.38 0.24
C VAL A 220 -15.20 11.27 -0.18
#